data_6c643b14ea20b51a115bcbe2205abc5d
#
_entry.id   6c643b14ea20b51a115bcbe2205abc5d
#
_cell.length_a   1.000
_cell.length_b   1.000
_cell.length_c   1.000
_cell.angle_alpha   90.00
_cell.angle_beta   90.00
_cell.angle_gamma   90.00
#
_symmetry.space_group_name_H-M   'P 1'
#
loop_
_entity.id
_entity.type
_entity.pdbx_description
1 polymer ?
#
loop_
_entity_poly.entity_id
_entity_poly.type
_entity_poly.pdbx_seq_one_letter_code
_entity_poly.pdbx_strand_id
1 'polypeptide(L)'
;MKLMRYLALGLIAMTVAACAPTVPPNRVAASDFQSLAGTYTGVMNEASELNRSVRLMLHPDGSFELSVGDPKGFRTNGQMALVSDGSLVYQYNEMLGQNRVASGQGWVHEGDGRRAIVLTQSDGSTKTTVARRLP
;
A
#
# COMPACT_ATOMS: atom_id res chain seq x y z
N MET A 1 41.72 17.56 -7.67
CA MET A 1 41.06 16.82 -8.78
C MET A 1 40.67 15.40 -8.42
N LYS A 2 41.43 14.69 -7.62
CA LYS A 2 41.05 13.32 -7.24
C LYS A 2 39.93 13.27 -6.17
N LEU A 3 39.65 14.32 -5.45
CA LEU A 3 38.62 14.41 -4.42
C LEU A 3 37.20 14.53 -4.97
N MET A 4 37.02 15.05 -6.19
CA MET A 4 35.70 15.17 -6.78
C MET A 4 35.12 13.84 -7.25
N ARG A 5 35.94 12.84 -7.49
CA ARG A 5 35.48 11.51 -7.94
C ARG A 5 34.90 10.68 -6.81
N TYR A 6 35.29 10.95 -5.58
CA TYR A 6 34.79 10.20 -4.43
C TYR A 6 33.46 10.74 -3.88
N LEU A 7 33.16 11.99 -4.11
CA LEU A 7 31.89 12.60 -3.72
C LEU A 7 30.71 12.11 -4.59
N ALA A 8 30.97 11.77 -5.85
CA ALA A 8 29.93 11.26 -6.74
C ALA A 8 29.51 9.83 -6.38
N LEU A 9 30.39 9.03 -5.81
CA LEU A 9 30.12 7.66 -5.39
C LEU A 9 29.32 7.57 -4.09
N GLY A 10 29.46 8.56 -3.22
CA GLY A 10 28.70 8.61 -1.97
C GLY A 10 27.22 8.95 -2.15
N LEU A 11 26.89 9.65 -3.23
CA LEU A 11 25.50 10.02 -3.53
C LEU A 11 24.67 8.87 -4.10
N ILE A 12 25.31 7.92 -4.76
CA ILE A 12 24.62 6.78 -5.37
C ILE A 12 24.17 5.76 -4.30
N ALA A 13 24.87 5.67 -3.18
CA ALA A 13 24.52 4.76 -2.09
C ALA A 13 23.28 5.19 -1.29
N MET A 14 22.86 6.45 -1.39
CA MET A 14 21.68 6.96 -0.66
C MET A 14 20.35 6.80 -1.41
N THR A 15 20.38 6.32 -2.65
CA THR A 15 19.17 6.18 -3.47
C THR A 15 18.48 4.82 -3.36
N VAL A 16 18.90 3.98 -2.41
CA VAL A 16 18.29 2.66 -2.16
C VAL A 16 17.16 2.75 -1.13
N ALA A 17 16.51 3.88 -1.01
CA ALA A 17 15.32 3.99 -0.17
C ALA A 17 14.17 3.17 -0.80
N ALA A 18 13.40 2.49 0.05
CA ALA A 18 12.26 1.68 -0.36
C ALA A 18 11.39 2.42 -1.38
N CYS A 19 11.41 1.97 -2.62
CA CYS A 19 10.57 2.53 -3.67
C CYS A 19 9.18 1.95 -3.56
N ALA A 20 8.16 2.80 -3.70
CA ALA A 20 6.80 2.35 -3.88
C ALA A 20 6.74 1.41 -5.10
N PRO A 21 5.95 0.33 -5.05
CA PRO A 21 5.79 -0.53 -6.21
C PRO A 21 5.23 0.25 -7.39
N THR A 22 5.68 -0.09 -8.58
CA THR A 22 5.15 0.51 -9.80
C THR A 22 3.70 0.09 -9.97
N VAL A 23 2.82 1.07 -10.07
CA VAL A 23 1.39 0.84 -10.29
C VAL A 23 1.14 0.63 -11.78
N PRO A 24 0.56 -0.50 -12.20
CA PRO A 24 0.13 -0.67 -13.58
C PRO A 24 -0.85 0.44 -13.99
N PRO A 25 -0.82 0.89 -15.25
CA PRO A 25 -1.61 2.05 -15.66
C PRO A 25 -3.11 1.80 -15.76
N ASN A 26 -3.53 0.56 -15.91
CA ASN A 26 -4.93 0.22 -16.15
C ASN A 26 -5.68 0.01 -14.85
N ARG A 27 -6.60 0.92 -14.56
CA ARG A 27 -7.53 0.76 -13.47
C ARG A 27 -8.60 -0.24 -13.88
N VAL A 28 -8.87 -1.24 -13.04
CA VAL A 28 -9.86 -2.27 -13.31
C VAL A 28 -10.96 -2.24 -12.26
N ALA A 29 -12.19 -2.54 -12.69
CA ALA A 29 -13.31 -2.67 -11.78
C ALA A 29 -13.19 -3.97 -10.99
N ALA A 30 -13.28 -3.88 -9.67
CA ALA A 30 -13.31 -5.05 -8.80
C ALA A 30 -14.75 -5.58 -8.76
N SER A 31 -14.92 -6.88 -9.00
CA SER A 31 -16.24 -7.52 -9.01
C SER A 31 -16.46 -8.50 -7.85
N ASP A 32 -15.39 -9.04 -7.30
CA ASP A 32 -15.46 -9.96 -6.16
C ASP A 32 -14.13 -9.96 -5.41
N PHE A 33 -14.15 -10.34 -4.13
CA PHE A 33 -12.94 -10.47 -3.34
C PHE A 33 -12.24 -11.80 -3.54
N GLN A 34 -12.90 -12.80 -4.06
CA GLN A 34 -12.29 -14.09 -4.28
C GLN A 34 -11.15 -14.01 -5.29
N SER A 35 -11.33 -13.22 -6.35
CA SER A 35 -10.28 -12.99 -7.33
C SER A 35 -9.18 -12.07 -6.81
N LEU A 36 -9.49 -11.21 -5.85
CA LEU A 36 -8.54 -10.26 -5.29
C LEU A 36 -7.75 -10.83 -4.11
N ALA A 37 -8.23 -11.90 -3.49
CA ALA A 37 -7.62 -12.45 -2.29
C ALA A 37 -6.16 -12.82 -2.50
N GLY A 38 -5.34 -12.56 -1.50
CA GLY A 38 -3.92 -12.85 -1.52
C GLY A 38 -3.11 -11.88 -0.69
N THR A 39 -1.80 -12.06 -0.76
CA THR A 39 -0.85 -11.21 -0.04
C THR A 39 -0.23 -10.20 -0.99
N TYR A 40 -0.32 -8.95 -0.61
CA TYR A 40 0.24 -7.80 -1.33
C TYR A 40 1.28 -7.12 -0.46
N THR A 41 2.33 -6.62 -1.06
CA THR A 41 3.38 -5.87 -0.36
C THR A 41 3.60 -4.52 -1.03
N GLY A 42 4.02 -3.54 -0.27
CA GLY A 42 4.28 -2.22 -0.80
C GLY A 42 4.65 -1.20 0.26
N VAL A 43 4.13 -0.02 0.12
CA VAL A 43 4.54 1.15 0.91
C VAL A 43 3.32 1.95 1.34
N MET A 44 3.37 2.43 2.57
CA MET A 44 2.43 3.41 3.09
C MET A 44 3.13 4.77 3.20
N ASN A 45 2.60 5.77 2.50
CA ASN A 45 3.09 7.13 2.52
C ASN A 45 2.19 7.98 3.42
N GLU A 46 2.77 8.60 4.44
CA GLU A 46 2.10 9.56 5.27
C GLU A 46 2.54 10.98 4.91
N ALA A 47 1.66 11.96 5.01
CA ALA A 47 1.87 13.33 4.51
C ALA A 47 3.10 14.03 5.11
N SER A 48 3.54 13.64 6.31
CA SER A 48 4.65 14.27 7.04
C SER A 48 5.81 13.34 7.35
N GLU A 49 5.75 12.09 6.89
CA GLU A 49 6.60 11.03 7.40
C GLU A 49 7.27 10.21 6.30
N LEU A 50 8.26 9.43 6.73
CA LEU A 50 8.94 8.48 5.88
C LEU A 50 7.99 7.36 5.42
N ASN A 51 8.26 6.83 4.24
CA ASN A 51 7.55 5.68 3.73
C ASN A 51 7.77 4.47 4.62
N ARG A 52 6.71 3.73 4.90
CA ARG A 52 6.75 2.51 5.68
C ARG A 52 6.44 1.32 4.81
N SER A 53 7.14 0.22 5.03
CA SER A 53 6.80 -1.03 4.37
C SER A 53 5.46 -1.56 4.88
N VAL A 54 4.67 -2.12 3.96
CA VAL A 54 3.32 -2.60 4.27
C VAL A 54 3.12 -3.98 3.67
N ARG A 55 2.44 -4.83 4.42
CA ARG A 55 1.94 -6.11 3.94
C ARG A 55 0.43 -6.15 4.17
N LEU A 56 -0.31 -6.40 3.11
CA LEU A 56 -1.76 -6.54 3.13
C LEU A 56 -2.12 -7.97 2.78
N MET A 57 -2.84 -8.65 3.66
CA MET A 57 -3.42 -9.97 3.39
C MET A 57 -4.91 -9.82 3.24
N LEU A 58 -5.39 -9.91 2.01
CA LEU A 58 -6.81 -9.78 1.68
C LEU A 58 -7.45 -11.17 1.57
N HIS A 59 -8.53 -11.36 2.31
CA HIS A 59 -9.29 -12.60 2.35
C HIS A 59 -10.48 -12.57 1.38
N PRO A 60 -10.99 -13.75 0.96
CA PRO A 60 -12.10 -13.81 0.01
C PRO A 60 -13.41 -13.16 0.48
N ASP A 61 -13.58 -12.94 1.78
CA ASP A 61 -14.76 -12.28 2.34
C ASP A 61 -14.63 -10.75 2.42
N GLY A 62 -13.49 -10.20 1.97
CA GLY A 62 -13.21 -8.77 2.04
C GLY A 62 -12.53 -8.32 3.32
N SER A 63 -12.41 -9.19 4.33
CA SER A 63 -11.60 -8.88 5.50
C SER A 63 -10.12 -8.87 5.13
N PHE A 64 -9.32 -8.14 5.88
CA PHE A 64 -7.89 -8.08 5.63
C PHE A 64 -7.09 -7.91 6.91
N GLU A 65 -5.83 -8.30 6.82
CA GLU A 65 -4.82 -8.03 7.83
C GLU A 65 -3.80 -7.08 7.25
N LEU A 66 -3.47 -6.04 8.00
CA LEU A 66 -2.50 -5.02 7.60
C LEU A 66 -1.35 -5.03 8.58
N SER A 67 -0.14 -5.19 8.07
CA SER A 67 1.10 -5.09 8.86
C SER A 67 1.92 -3.94 8.32
N VAL A 68 2.26 -2.98 9.18
CA VAL A 68 3.08 -1.82 8.84
C VAL A 68 4.40 -1.94 9.60
N GLY A 69 5.49 -1.80 8.88
CA GLY A 69 6.84 -1.92 9.44
C GLY A 69 7.36 -0.66 10.09
N ASP A 70 8.64 -0.73 10.54
CA ASP A 70 9.34 0.35 11.23
C ASP A 70 9.21 1.72 10.54
N PRO A 71 9.37 2.83 11.30
CA PRO A 71 9.86 2.90 12.69
C PRO A 71 8.80 2.66 13.76
N LYS A 72 7.53 2.77 13.49
CA LYS A 72 6.45 2.48 14.45
C LYS A 72 5.49 1.46 13.83
N GLY A 73 5.96 0.21 13.77
CA GLY A 73 5.18 -0.86 13.22
C GLY A 73 3.92 -1.16 14.01
N PHE A 74 2.87 -1.55 13.30
CA PHE A 74 1.65 -2.03 13.90
C PHE A 74 1.00 -3.10 13.03
N ARG A 75 0.12 -3.86 13.65
CA ARG A 75 -0.74 -4.82 12.97
C ARG A 75 -2.18 -4.50 13.28
N THR A 76 -3.02 -4.59 12.28
CA THR A 76 -4.45 -4.36 12.46
C THR A 76 -5.25 -5.20 11.48
N ASN A 77 -6.53 -5.34 11.76
CA ASN A 77 -7.49 -6.00 10.90
C ASN A 77 -8.47 -4.97 10.39
N GLY A 78 -8.98 -5.20 9.19
CA GLY A 78 -9.95 -4.32 8.59
C GLY A 78 -10.93 -5.06 7.72
N GLN A 79 -11.78 -4.29 7.09
CA GLN A 79 -12.81 -4.78 6.19
C GLN A 79 -12.87 -3.90 4.95
N MET A 80 -12.95 -4.53 3.78
CA MET A 80 -13.21 -3.86 2.51
C MET A 80 -14.61 -4.20 2.03
N ALA A 81 -15.18 -3.28 1.26
CA ALA A 81 -16.43 -3.49 0.54
C ALA A 81 -16.28 -3.02 -0.90
N LEU A 82 -16.97 -3.69 -1.80
CA LEU A 82 -17.01 -3.34 -3.21
C LEU A 82 -18.06 -2.24 -3.43
N VAL A 83 -17.71 -1.29 -4.29
CA VAL A 83 -18.61 -0.21 -4.69
C VAL A 83 -19.05 -0.46 -6.14
N SER A 84 -20.26 0.01 -6.49
CA SER A 84 -20.85 -0.22 -7.81
C SER A 84 -20.03 0.34 -8.97
N ASP A 85 -19.17 1.33 -8.72
CA ASP A 85 -18.26 1.91 -9.73
C ASP A 85 -16.99 1.08 -9.94
N GLY A 86 -16.82 -0.03 -9.21
CA GLY A 86 -15.66 -0.89 -9.28
C GLY A 86 -14.53 -0.51 -8.31
N SER A 87 -14.72 0.54 -7.54
CA SER A 87 -13.78 0.92 -6.48
C SER A 87 -14.00 0.10 -5.21
N LEU A 88 -13.09 0.28 -4.27
CA LEU A 88 -13.13 -0.33 -2.94
C LEU A 88 -13.32 0.77 -1.91
N VAL A 89 -14.05 0.48 -0.86
CA VAL A 89 -14.01 1.26 0.38
C VAL A 89 -13.45 0.36 1.48
N TYR A 90 -12.70 0.94 2.41
CA TYR A 90 -12.06 0.17 3.47
C TYR A 90 -12.11 0.90 4.78
N GLN A 91 -12.01 0.13 5.86
CA GLN A 91 -11.80 0.65 7.20
C GLN A 91 -10.96 -0.33 8.01
N TYR A 92 -10.15 0.20 8.89
CA TYR A 92 -9.40 -0.58 9.86
C TYR A 92 -9.21 0.22 11.15
N ASN A 93 -8.96 -0.48 12.25
CA ASN A 93 -8.68 0.16 13.52
C ASN A 93 -7.21 0.56 13.60
N GLU A 94 -6.95 1.84 13.84
CA GLU A 94 -5.59 2.30 14.13
C GLU A 94 -5.19 1.82 15.52
N MET A 95 -4.08 1.09 15.56
CA MET A 95 -3.58 0.50 16.78
C MET A 95 -2.69 1.49 17.53
N LEU A 96 -3.21 2.26 18.43
CA LEU A 96 -2.39 2.97 19.42
C LEU A 96 -3.20 3.32 20.68
N GLY A 97 -4.02 2.36 21.18
CA GLY A 97 -4.80 2.58 22.39
C GLY A 97 -5.88 3.65 22.26
N GLN A 98 -6.12 4.12 21.06
CA GLN A 98 -7.19 5.03 20.71
C GLN A 98 -8.14 4.32 19.77
N ASN A 99 -9.43 4.37 20.07
CA ASN A 99 -10.47 3.81 19.21
C ASN A 99 -10.62 4.67 17.94
N ARG A 100 -9.57 4.75 17.16
CA ARG A 100 -9.58 5.46 15.89
C ARG A 100 -9.75 4.49 14.75
N VAL A 101 -10.69 4.79 13.89
CA VAL A 101 -10.93 4.03 12.67
C VAL A 101 -10.38 4.84 11.50
N ALA A 102 -9.45 4.23 10.77
CA ALA A 102 -9.03 4.77 9.48
C ALA A 102 -9.98 4.23 8.40
N SER A 103 -10.41 5.09 7.51
CA SER A 103 -11.27 4.71 6.40
C SER A 103 -10.87 5.44 5.13
N GLY A 104 -11.20 4.87 3.99
CA GLY A 104 -10.87 5.48 2.72
C GLY A 104 -11.41 4.70 1.54
N GLN A 105 -10.88 5.05 0.39
CA GLN A 105 -11.26 4.51 -0.91
C GLN A 105 -10.04 3.87 -1.58
N GLY A 106 -10.28 2.86 -2.38
CA GLY A 106 -9.22 2.18 -3.12
C GLY A 106 -9.60 1.85 -4.54
N TRP A 107 -8.57 1.61 -5.34
CA TRP A 107 -8.70 1.16 -6.71
C TRP A 107 -7.74 0.02 -6.99
N VAL A 108 -8.18 -0.88 -7.85
CA VAL A 108 -7.37 -1.98 -8.35
C VAL A 108 -6.79 -1.60 -9.70
N HIS A 109 -5.51 -1.88 -9.89
CA HIS A 109 -4.81 -1.68 -11.16
C HIS A 109 -4.18 -3.00 -11.59
N GLU A 110 -4.28 -3.32 -12.87
CA GLU A 110 -3.67 -4.52 -13.44
C GLU A 110 -2.90 -4.21 -14.71
N GLY A 111 -1.83 -4.95 -14.93
CA GLY A 111 -1.01 -4.86 -16.14
C GLY A 111 0.32 -5.58 -15.93
N ASP A 112 0.92 -6.05 -17.02
CA ASP A 112 2.24 -6.70 -17.03
C ASP A 112 2.39 -7.85 -16.03
N GLY A 113 1.33 -8.65 -15.86
CA GLY A 113 1.32 -9.77 -14.94
C GLY A 113 1.30 -9.38 -13.47
N ARG A 114 0.92 -8.15 -13.16
CA ARG A 114 0.89 -7.61 -11.79
C ARG A 114 -0.46 -7.00 -11.48
N ARG A 115 -0.78 -7.03 -10.20
CA ARG A 115 -1.94 -6.33 -9.66
C ARG A 115 -1.48 -5.42 -8.53
N ALA A 116 -1.97 -4.19 -8.52
CA ALA A 116 -1.75 -3.26 -7.44
C ALA A 116 -3.08 -2.79 -6.86
N ILE A 117 -3.09 -2.52 -5.57
CA ILE A 117 -4.21 -1.90 -4.88
C ILE A 117 -3.69 -0.59 -4.29
N VAL A 118 -4.35 0.50 -4.63
CA VAL A 118 -4.01 1.83 -4.13
C VAL A 118 -5.13 2.29 -3.21
N LEU A 119 -4.80 2.49 -1.94
CA LEU A 119 -5.74 2.90 -0.90
C LEU A 119 -5.40 4.33 -0.48
N THR A 120 -6.40 5.20 -0.49
CA THR A 120 -6.25 6.59 -0.07
C THR A 120 -7.19 6.86 1.10
N GLN A 121 -6.61 7.30 2.23
CA GLN A 121 -7.39 7.63 3.41
C GLN A 121 -8.27 8.85 3.15
N SER A 122 -9.47 8.87 3.72
CA SER A 122 -10.49 9.89 3.45
C SER A 122 -10.04 11.31 3.76
N ASP A 123 -9.17 11.48 4.75
CA ASP A 123 -8.61 12.78 5.12
C ASP A 123 -7.39 13.19 4.25
N GLY A 124 -6.97 12.33 3.31
CA GLY A 124 -5.83 12.58 2.45
C GLY A 124 -4.46 12.41 3.11
N SER A 125 -4.41 12.00 4.37
CA SER A 125 -3.16 11.92 5.14
C SER A 125 -2.27 10.75 4.75
N THR A 126 -2.85 9.66 4.25
CA THR A 126 -2.15 8.40 4.03
C THR A 126 -2.56 7.79 2.71
N LYS A 127 -1.56 7.37 1.96
CA LYS A 127 -1.73 6.60 0.72
C LYS A 127 -0.95 5.31 0.85
N THR A 128 -1.62 4.19 0.63
CA THR A 128 -1.01 2.86 0.67
C THR A 128 -1.03 2.26 -0.73
N THR A 129 0.13 1.88 -1.22
CA THR A 129 0.28 1.24 -2.53
C THR A 129 0.90 -0.12 -2.33
N VAL A 130 0.15 -1.16 -2.62
CA VAL A 130 0.61 -2.55 -2.50
C VAL A 130 0.40 -3.27 -3.82
N ALA A 131 1.25 -4.24 -4.09
CA ALA A 131 1.20 -4.99 -5.33
C ALA A 131 1.59 -6.45 -5.11
N ARG A 132 1.19 -7.29 -6.06
CA ARG A 132 1.61 -8.68 -6.15
C ARG A 132 1.75 -9.09 -7.60
N ARG A 133 2.57 -10.11 -7.83
CA ARG A 133 2.66 -10.76 -9.12
C ARG A 133 1.45 -11.69 -9.31
N LEU A 134 0.82 -11.65 -10.46
CA LEU A 134 -0.26 -12.58 -10.79
C LEU A 134 0.31 -13.92 -11.24
N PRO A 135 -0.35 -15.04 -10.90
CA PRO A 135 0.07 -16.37 -11.33
C PRO A 135 -0.03 -16.58 -12.84
#